data_060f9e52e44824343d28b34b6949673a
#
_entry.id   060f9e52e44824343d28b34b6949673a
#
_cell.length_a   1.000
_cell.length_b   1.000
_cell.length_c   1.000
_cell.angle_alpha   90.00
_cell.angle_beta   90.00
_cell.angle_gamma   90.00
#
_symmetry.space_group_name_H-M   'P 1'
#
loop_
_entity.id
_entity.type
_entity.pdbx_description
1 polymer ?
#
loop_
_entity_poly.entity_id
_entity_poly.type
_entity_poly.pdbx_seq_one_letter_code
_entity_poly.pdbx_strand_id
1 'polypeptide(L)'
;MPYLVALSTFVTVTLMVYGLLHKTTGNGVMDQRLGGLRYSRPNKEALPDPDAAFSQRVIRPLVSGISRKANGILPSALSERLEKTMVQAGMKMKPGQFLLICALTAGVLPPLSALYMASMHQSFKMVLLTFGVMTGMGVYGPRIILLGRVKRRQKEIWKSLPDAFDLITASVEAGLGIDAAFTRVIEKVKGPFAEELTRTMAEIQMGRARRDAFIDMAERTGVEELRQLINAVVQAEAMGISIGGVIRVQTGVIRTKRRQKAEEQAFKAPIKMVFPLVFFIFPAIMIVIGGPAIIQMKNNL
;
A
#
# COMPACT_ATOMS: atom_id res chain seq x y z
N MET A 1 -31.66 5.42 -16.95
CA MET A 1 -31.27 6.54 -16.10
C MET A 1 -30.84 6.13 -14.66
N PRO A 2 -31.50 5.21 -13.91
CA PRO A 2 -31.13 4.91 -12.51
C PRO A 2 -29.72 4.33 -12.38
N TYR A 3 -29.24 3.55 -13.34
CA TYR A 3 -27.87 2.99 -13.31
C TYR A 3 -26.75 4.03 -13.43
N LEU A 4 -26.98 5.10 -14.19
CA LEU A 4 -26.03 6.22 -14.33
C LEU A 4 -25.88 7.00 -13.03
N VAL A 5 -26.98 7.17 -12.28
CA VAL A 5 -26.95 7.87 -10.99
C VAL A 5 -26.31 7.01 -9.92
N ALA A 6 -26.61 5.71 -9.87
CA ALA A 6 -25.91 4.78 -8.97
C ALA A 6 -24.40 4.71 -9.26
N LEU A 7 -24.02 4.74 -10.54
CA LEU A 7 -22.63 4.78 -10.96
C LEU A 7 -21.97 6.12 -10.56
N SER A 8 -22.66 7.26 -10.77
CA SER A 8 -22.12 8.58 -10.43
C SER A 8 -21.95 8.78 -8.92
N THR A 9 -22.92 8.37 -8.10
CA THR A 9 -22.79 8.38 -6.64
C THR A 9 -21.66 7.48 -6.17
N PHE A 10 -21.51 6.30 -6.77
CA PHE A 10 -20.39 5.41 -6.50
C PHE A 10 -19.03 6.05 -6.82
N VAL A 11 -18.87 6.61 -8.02
CA VAL A 11 -17.62 7.28 -8.45
C VAL A 11 -17.31 8.45 -7.52
N THR A 12 -18.31 9.29 -7.18
CA THR A 12 -18.11 10.44 -6.29
C THR A 12 -17.66 10.02 -4.90
N VAL A 13 -18.24 8.98 -4.34
CA VAL A 13 -17.87 8.48 -3.01
C VAL A 13 -16.49 7.79 -3.05
N THR A 14 -16.21 7.01 -4.08
CA THR A 14 -14.89 6.40 -4.25
C THR A 14 -13.80 7.46 -4.39
N LEU A 15 -14.06 8.53 -5.15
CA LEU A 15 -13.17 9.69 -5.28
C LEU A 15 -13.02 10.45 -3.96
N MET A 16 -14.09 10.59 -3.18
CA MET A 16 -14.06 11.24 -1.86
C MET A 16 -13.24 10.43 -0.85
N VAL A 17 -13.44 9.11 -0.79
CA VAL A 17 -12.65 8.21 0.06
C VAL A 17 -11.19 8.18 -0.39
N TYR A 18 -10.96 8.11 -1.71
CA TYR A 18 -9.61 8.18 -2.28
C TYR A 18 -8.93 9.53 -1.96
N GLY A 19 -9.65 10.65 -2.08
CA GLY A 19 -9.17 11.98 -1.75
C GLY A 19 -8.83 12.14 -0.26
N LEU A 20 -9.68 11.63 0.64
CA LEU A 20 -9.41 11.62 2.08
C LEU A 20 -8.17 10.78 2.42
N LEU A 21 -8.02 9.61 1.82
CA LEU A 21 -6.86 8.75 2.01
C LEU A 21 -5.58 9.35 1.37
N HIS A 22 -5.72 10.07 0.26
CA HIS A 22 -4.59 10.71 -0.42
C HIS A 22 -4.09 11.96 0.31
N LYS A 23 -5.00 12.77 0.87
CA LYS A 23 -4.66 14.01 1.60
C LYS A 23 -3.86 13.76 2.89
N THR A 24 -4.00 12.58 3.50
CA THR A 24 -3.22 12.20 4.68
C THR A 24 -1.76 11.85 4.36
N THR A 25 -1.40 11.73 3.08
CA THR A 25 -0.04 11.35 2.63
C THR A 25 0.79 12.54 2.15
N GLY A 26 0.17 13.69 1.84
CA GLY A 26 0.81 14.82 1.15
C GLY A 26 1.63 15.79 2.00
N ASN A 27 1.48 15.81 3.31
CA ASN A 27 2.06 16.85 4.17
C ASN A 27 3.40 16.49 4.84
N GLY A 28 4.02 15.35 4.47
CA GLY A 28 5.22 14.86 5.17
C GLY A 28 6.53 15.60 4.84
N VAL A 29 6.64 16.24 3.68
CA VAL A 29 7.92 16.84 3.23
C VAL A 29 8.12 18.26 3.77
N MET A 30 7.02 18.99 3.98
CA MET A 30 7.07 20.38 4.49
C MET A 30 7.24 20.39 6.02
N ASP A 31 6.62 19.45 6.73
CA ASP A 31 6.71 19.36 8.20
C ASP A 31 8.10 18.88 8.69
N GLN A 32 8.83 18.13 7.87
CA GLN A 32 10.18 17.65 8.24
C GLN A 32 11.21 18.78 8.28
N ARG A 33 11.06 19.83 7.46
CA ARG A 33 11.94 21.01 7.48
C ARG A 33 11.66 21.95 8.66
N LEU A 34 10.42 21.97 9.16
CA LEU A 34 10.02 22.78 10.31
C LEU A 34 10.15 22.04 11.65
N GLY A 35 10.17 20.71 11.64
CA GLY A 35 10.33 19.87 12.83
C GLY A 35 11.72 19.97 13.48
N GLY A 36 12.75 20.21 12.68
CA GLY A 36 14.14 20.38 13.18
C GLY A 36 14.37 21.64 14.04
N LEU A 37 13.47 22.62 13.97
CA LEU A 37 13.56 23.87 14.73
C LEU A 37 12.68 23.89 16.00
N ARG A 38 11.88 22.86 16.24
CA ARG A 38 10.94 22.76 17.37
C ARG A 38 11.37 21.81 18.49
N TYR A 39 12.58 21.32 18.48
CA TYR A 39 13.09 20.44 19.55
C TYR A 39 13.61 21.23 20.76
N SER A 40 12.78 22.10 21.31
CA SER A 40 13.04 22.67 22.65
C SER A 40 11.83 23.41 23.20
N ARG A 41 10.77 22.69 23.58
CA ARG A 41 9.86 23.14 24.64
C ARG A 41 9.11 21.96 25.25
N PRO A 42 9.15 21.76 26.58
CA PRO A 42 8.32 20.77 27.24
C PRO A 42 6.86 21.22 27.22
N ASN A 43 6.03 20.23 27.00
CA ASN A 43 4.59 20.19 27.01
C ASN A 43 3.91 21.26 27.89
N LYS A 44 3.42 22.34 27.28
CA LYS A 44 2.31 23.12 27.81
C LYS A 44 1.11 22.83 26.93
N GLU A 45 0.01 22.45 27.55
CA GLU A 45 -1.32 22.29 26.93
C GLU A 45 -1.58 23.47 25.99
N ALA A 46 -1.54 23.19 24.69
CA ALA A 46 -1.79 24.19 23.67
C ALA A 46 -3.28 24.54 23.71
N LEU A 47 -3.59 25.76 24.15
CA LEU A 47 -4.87 26.38 23.92
C LEU A 47 -5.24 26.26 22.44
N PRO A 48 -6.51 25.98 22.10
CA PRO A 48 -6.94 25.81 20.72
C PRO A 48 -6.74 27.11 19.93
N ASP A 49 -5.98 27.02 18.84
CA ASP A 49 -5.75 28.12 17.90
C ASP A 49 -7.10 28.63 17.36
N PRO A 50 -7.41 29.96 17.48
CA PRO A 50 -8.69 30.51 17.04
C PRO A 50 -8.94 30.38 15.54
N ASP A 51 -7.89 30.23 14.70
CA ASP A 51 -7.98 30.11 13.24
C ASP A 51 -7.90 28.68 12.70
N ALA A 52 -7.94 27.68 13.58
CA ALA A 52 -7.94 26.28 13.13
C ALA A 52 -9.22 25.96 12.34
N ALA A 53 -9.06 25.49 11.10
CA ALA A 53 -10.14 25.10 10.21
C ALA A 53 -11.18 24.23 10.94
N PHE A 54 -12.48 24.44 10.65
CA PHE A 54 -13.64 23.73 11.25
C PHE A 54 -13.44 22.21 11.37
N SER A 55 -12.71 21.63 10.43
CA SER A 55 -12.33 20.21 10.44
C SER A 55 -11.45 19.81 11.64
N GLN A 56 -10.64 20.73 12.19
CA GLN A 56 -9.78 20.41 13.34
C GLN A 56 -10.52 20.56 14.67
N ARG A 57 -11.52 21.44 14.74
CA ARG A 57 -12.29 21.67 15.96
C ARG A 57 -13.39 20.64 16.21
N VAL A 58 -14.07 20.15 15.15
CA VAL A 58 -15.23 19.29 15.27
C VAL A 58 -14.89 17.83 14.89
N ILE A 59 -14.17 17.62 13.80
CA ILE A 59 -13.91 16.26 13.30
C ILE A 59 -12.86 15.54 14.15
N ARG A 60 -11.79 16.22 14.58
CA ARG A 60 -10.75 15.60 15.42
C ARG A 60 -11.27 15.04 16.77
N PRO A 61 -12.03 15.77 17.60
CA PRO A 61 -12.52 15.24 18.87
C PRO A 61 -13.57 14.13 18.67
N LEU A 62 -14.45 14.25 17.66
CA LEU A 62 -15.42 13.19 17.32
C LEU A 62 -14.71 11.91 16.86
N VAL A 63 -13.74 12.04 15.95
CA VAL A 63 -12.93 10.91 15.46
C VAL A 63 -12.09 10.28 16.58
N SER A 64 -11.52 11.07 17.51
CA SER A 64 -10.74 10.55 18.63
C SER A 64 -11.59 9.88 19.72
N GLY A 65 -12.81 10.37 19.96
CA GLY A 65 -13.76 9.78 20.92
C GLY A 65 -14.30 8.43 20.45
N ILE A 66 -14.70 8.34 19.18
CA ILE A 66 -15.24 7.13 18.58
C ILE A 66 -14.11 6.08 18.35
N SER A 67 -12.90 6.53 17.96
CA SER A 67 -11.76 5.62 17.77
C SER A 67 -11.29 4.96 19.07
N ARG A 68 -11.47 5.64 20.23
CA ARG A 68 -11.15 5.08 21.53
C ARG A 68 -12.14 3.97 21.95
N LYS A 69 -13.44 4.15 21.61
CA LYS A 69 -14.47 3.10 21.83
C LYS A 69 -14.34 1.95 20.82
N ALA A 70 -14.00 2.23 19.57
CA ALA A 70 -13.81 1.21 18.53
C ALA A 70 -12.61 0.28 18.82
N ASN A 71 -11.53 0.79 19.42
CA ASN A 71 -10.40 -0.04 19.85
C ASN A 71 -10.75 -1.03 20.98
N GLY A 72 -11.81 -0.74 21.79
CA GLY A 72 -12.26 -1.64 22.87
C GLY A 72 -13.15 -2.79 22.39
N ILE A 73 -13.71 -2.72 21.18
CA ILE A 73 -14.66 -3.70 20.66
C ILE A 73 -13.97 -4.72 19.72
N LEU A 74 -12.77 -4.41 19.21
CA LEU A 74 -12.07 -5.31 18.31
C LEU A 74 -11.26 -6.39 19.04
N PRO A 75 -11.27 -7.64 18.53
CA PRO A 75 -10.32 -8.65 18.95
C PRO A 75 -8.89 -8.15 18.74
N SER A 76 -8.04 -8.27 19.75
CA SER A 76 -6.63 -7.82 19.74
C SER A 76 -5.84 -8.32 18.52
N ALA A 77 -6.11 -9.54 18.06
CA ALA A 77 -5.49 -10.15 16.90
C ALA A 77 -5.80 -9.42 15.56
N LEU A 78 -7.00 -8.82 15.43
CA LEU A 78 -7.36 -8.07 14.22
C LEU A 78 -6.72 -6.67 14.22
N SER A 79 -6.65 -6.03 15.38
CA SER A 79 -6.01 -4.72 15.53
C SER A 79 -4.51 -4.81 15.23
N GLU A 80 -3.83 -5.84 15.70
CA GLU A 80 -2.41 -6.06 15.45
C GLU A 80 -2.09 -6.32 13.97
N ARG A 81 -2.89 -7.16 13.30
CA ARG A 81 -2.73 -7.41 11.86
C ARG A 81 -2.96 -6.15 11.02
N LEU A 82 -3.95 -5.35 11.37
CA LEU A 82 -4.21 -4.07 10.71
C LEU A 82 -3.07 -3.09 10.93
N GLU A 83 -2.55 -2.99 12.16
CA GLU A 83 -1.43 -2.13 12.51
C GLU A 83 -0.18 -2.51 11.70
N LYS A 84 0.19 -3.79 11.64
CA LYS A 84 1.30 -4.28 10.81
C LYS A 84 1.10 -3.91 9.34
N THR A 85 -0.10 -4.11 8.80
CA THR A 85 -0.40 -3.77 7.40
C THR A 85 -0.32 -2.26 7.14
N MET A 86 -0.77 -1.44 8.09
CA MET A 86 -0.70 0.02 7.98
C MET A 86 0.73 0.55 8.07
N VAL A 87 1.55 -0.03 8.94
CA VAL A 87 2.99 0.26 9.03
C VAL A 87 3.66 -0.07 7.70
N GLN A 88 3.38 -1.24 7.12
CA GLN A 88 3.89 -1.64 5.81
C GLN A 88 3.42 -0.72 4.67
N ALA A 89 2.21 -0.16 4.78
CA ALA A 89 1.71 0.85 3.85
C ALA A 89 2.38 2.24 4.02
N GLY A 90 3.18 2.43 5.07
CA GLY A 90 3.77 3.71 5.42
C GLY A 90 2.77 4.75 5.91
N MET A 91 1.62 4.32 6.41
CA MET A 91 0.57 5.21 6.88
C MET A 91 0.82 5.60 8.34
N LYS A 92 0.81 6.90 8.62
CA LYS A 92 0.96 7.46 9.99
C LYS A 92 -0.38 7.50 10.77
N MET A 93 -1.43 6.86 10.24
CA MET A 93 -2.77 6.84 10.86
C MET A 93 -2.83 5.75 11.93
N LYS A 94 -3.65 6.00 12.98
CA LYS A 94 -3.95 4.98 13.98
C LYS A 94 -4.95 3.95 13.43
N PRO A 95 -4.85 2.65 13.82
CA PRO A 95 -5.78 1.60 13.36
C PRO A 95 -7.25 1.96 13.57
N GLY A 96 -7.59 2.61 14.69
CA GLY A 96 -8.96 3.07 14.97
C GLY A 96 -9.51 4.12 13.98
N GLN A 97 -8.65 4.95 13.39
CA GLN A 97 -9.07 5.92 12.36
C GLN A 97 -9.40 5.21 11.04
N PHE A 98 -8.62 4.20 10.68
CA PHE A 98 -8.89 3.40 9.49
C PHE A 98 -10.20 2.62 9.64
N LEU A 99 -10.43 2.04 10.82
CA LEU A 99 -11.69 1.34 11.12
C LEU A 99 -12.89 2.27 11.10
N LEU A 100 -12.76 3.51 11.55
CA LEU A 100 -13.81 4.50 11.42
C LEU A 100 -14.15 4.80 9.96
N ILE A 101 -13.15 4.89 9.09
CA ILE A 101 -13.37 5.07 7.65
C ILE A 101 -14.13 3.85 7.10
N CYS A 102 -13.73 2.63 7.47
CA CYS A 102 -14.43 1.42 7.06
C CYS A 102 -15.88 1.37 7.62
N ALA A 103 -16.09 1.75 8.87
CA ALA A 103 -17.42 1.79 9.49
C ALA A 103 -18.31 2.86 8.85
N LEU A 104 -17.78 4.05 8.52
CA LEU A 104 -18.50 5.10 7.81
C LEU A 104 -18.86 4.67 6.38
N THR A 105 -17.92 4.07 5.66
CA THR A 105 -18.19 3.62 4.28
C THR A 105 -19.19 2.46 4.24
N ALA A 106 -19.08 1.50 5.17
CA ALA A 106 -19.97 0.35 5.23
C ALA A 106 -21.32 0.64 5.90
N GLY A 107 -21.38 1.63 6.83
CA GLY A 107 -22.57 1.93 7.61
C GLY A 107 -23.43 3.06 7.04
N VAL A 108 -22.83 4.03 6.36
CA VAL A 108 -23.57 5.22 5.86
C VAL A 108 -23.94 5.09 4.38
N LEU A 109 -23.06 4.55 3.55
CA LEU A 109 -23.29 4.48 2.11
C LEU A 109 -24.44 3.54 1.69
N PRO A 110 -24.55 2.30 2.23
CA PRO A 110 -25.60 1.39 1.84
C PRO A 110 -27.02 1.92 2.17
N PRO A 111 -27.32 2.40 3.40
CA PRO A 111 -28.66 2.90 3.69
C PRO A 111 -29.00 4.18 2.91
N LEU A 112 -28.00 5.06 2.66
CA LEU A 112 -28.22 6.26 1.87
C LEU A 112 -28.56 5.91 0.41
N SER A 113 -27.87 4.95 -0.19
CA SER A 113 -28.16 4.47 -1.54
C SER A 113 -29.50 3.75 -1.63
N ALA A 114 -29.85 2.95 -0.60
CA ALA A 114 -31.15 2.27 -0.53
C ALA A 114 -32.30 3.27 -0.39
N LEU A 115 -32.17 4.29 0.46
CA LEU A 115 -33.17 5.33 0.64
C LEU A 115 -33.38 6.12 -0.67
N TYR A 116 -32.29 6.46 -1.35
CA TYR A 116 -32.34 7.15 -2.64
C TYR A 116 -33.05 6.29 -3.70
N MET A 117 -32.75 4.99 -3.82
CA MET A 117 -33.42 4.09 -4.74
C MET A 117 -34.89 3.88 -4.39
N ALA A 118 -35.24 3.82 -3.10
CA ALA A 118 -36.62 3.72 -2.63
C ALA A 118 -37.43 4.97 -3.01
N SER A 119 -36.84 6.18 -2.92
CA SER A 119 -37.49 7.43 -3.32
C SER A 119 -37.80 7.51 -4.83
N MET A 120 -37.04 6.78 -5.64
CA MET A 120 -37.23 6.65 -7.10
C MET A 120 -38.27 5.57 -7.48
N HIS A 121 -39.03 5.02 -6.53
CA HIS A 121 -40.05 4.00 -6.73
C HIS A 121 -39.51 2.74 -7.48
N GLN A 122 -38.24 2.40 -7.27
CA GLN A 122 -37.62 1.21 -7.88
C GLN A 122 -38.11 -0.08 -7.20
N SER A 123 -38.10 -1.18 -7.95
CA SER A 123 -38.47 -2.48 -7.41
C SER A 123 -37.65 -2.85 -6.19
N PHE A 124 -38.29 -3.45 -5.19
CA PHE A 124 -37.64 -3.91 -3.94
C PHE A 124 -36.40 -4.77 -4.19
N LYS A 125 -36.43 -5.60 -5.25
CA LYS A 125 -35.28 -6.42 -5.66
C LYS A 125 -34.05 -5.58 -6.02
N MET A 126 -34.25 -4.44 -6.70
CA MET A 126 -33.19 -3.52 -7.09
C MET A 126 -32.61 -2.78 -5.86
N VAL A 127 -33.45 -2.37 -4.93
CA VAL A 127 -33.01 -1.74 -3.66
C VAL A 127 -32.15 -2.71 -2.87
N LEU A 128 -32.58 -3.96 -2.73
CA LEU A 128 -31.83 -5.00 -2.02
C LEU A 128 -30.49 -5.32 -2.67
N LEU A 129 -30.45 -5.41 -4.00
CA LEU A 129 -29.23 -5.67 -4.76
C LEU A 129 -28.24 -4.52 -4.61
N THR A 130 -28.72 -3.25 -4.73
CA THR A 130 -27.87 -2.07 -4.55
C THR A 130 -27.32 -1.97 -3.13
N PHE A 131 -28.15 -2.26 -2.13
CA PHE A 131 -27.73 -2.31 -0.73
C PHE A 131 -26.62 -3.35 -0.52
N GLY A 132 -26.79 -4.57 -1.05
CA GLY A 132 -25.78 -5.62 -0.93
C GLY A 132 -24.44 -5.28 -1.61
N VAL A 133 -24.50 -4.74 -2.84
CA VAL A 133 -23.30 -4.30 -3.58
C VAL A 133 -22.58 -3.19 -2.86
N MET A 134 -23.31 -2.18 -2.39
CA MET A 134 -22.71 -1.03 -1.66
C MET A 134 -22.12 -1.44 -0.31
N THR A 135 -22.74 -2.38 0.40
CA THR A 135 -22.18 -2.94 1.63
C THR A 135 -20.87 -3.70 1.36
N GLY A 136 -20.87 -4.55 0.35
CA GLY A 136 -19.67 -5.26 -0.07
C GLY A 136 -18.53 -4.30 -0.43
N MET A 137 -18.81 -3.27 -1.22
CA MET A 137 -17.83 -2.26 -1.59
C MET A 137 -17.37 -1.41 -0.40
N GLY A 138 -18.25 -1.05 0.51
CA GLY A 138 -17.91 -0.29 1.73
C GLY A 138 -16.94 -1.03 2.64
N VAL A 139 -17.04 -2.36 2.71
CA VAL A 139 -16.16 -3.21 3.53
C VAL A 139 -14.84 -3.54 2.80
N TYR A 140 -14.94 -3.97 1.54
CA TYR A 140 -13.76 -4.43 0.78
C TYR A 140 -12.95 -3.28 0.15
N GLY A 141 -13.61 -2.16 -0.20
CA GLY A 141 -12.96 -1.02 -0.85
C GLY A 141 -11.74 -0.48 -0.10
N PRO A 142 -11.87 -0.06 1.16
CA PRO A 142 -10.74 0.45 1.94
C PRO A 142 -9.61 -0.57 2.10
N ARG A 143 -9.96 -1.87 2.22
CA ARG A 143 -8.98 -2.96 2.32
C ARG A 143 -8.17 -3.14 1.03
N ILE A 144 -8.82 -3.08 -0.12
CA ILE A 144 -8.15 -3.18 -1.43
C ILE A 144 -7.20 -2.00 -1.62
N ILE A 145 -7.62 -0.79 -1.25
CA ILE A 145 -6.78 0.42 -1.33
C ILE A 145 -5.56 0.29 -0.39
N LEU A 146 -5.75 -0.18 0.83
CA LEU A 146 -4.67 -0.40 1.79
C LEU A 146 -3.66 -1.41 1.26
N LEU A 147 -4.11 -2.58 0.81
CA LEU A 147 -3.25 -3.62 0.24
C LEU A 147 -2.54 -3.15 -1.05
N GLY A 148 -3.21 -2.34 -1.86
CA GLY A 148 -2.61 -1.70 -3.03
C GLY A 148 -1.45 -0.78 -2.67
N ARG A 149 -1.60 0.01 -1.59
CA ARG A 149 -0.52 0.88 -1.08
C ARG A 149 0.66 0.08 -0.52
N VAL A 150 0.39 -0.98 0.24
CA VAL A 150 1.44 -1.89 0.72
C VAL A 150 2.25 -2.43 -0.45
N LYS A 151 1.58 -3.02 -1.44
CA LYS A 151 2.24 -3.58 -2.63
C LYS A 151 3.06 -2.54 -3.40
N ARG A 152 2.53 -1.31 -3.53
CA ARG A 152 3.24 -0.22 -4.19
C ARG A 152 4.51 0.16 -3.43
N ARG A 153 4.41 0.39 -2.10
CA ARG A 153 5.56 0.74 -1.25
C ARG A 153 6.62 -0.37 -1.25
N GLN A 154 6.19 -1.62 -1.11
CA GLN A 154 7.10 -2.78 -1.18
C GLN A 154 7.80 -2.88 -2.53
N LYS A 155 7.09 -2.62 -3.62
CA LYS A 155 7.67 -2.60 -4.97
C LYS A 155 8.69 -1.46 -5.14
N GLU A 156 8.43 -0.28 -4.58
CA GLU A 156 9.36 0.85 -4.60
C GLU A 156 10.63 0.53 -3.79
N ILE A 157 10.49 -0.04 -2.59
CA ILE A 157 11.63 -0.53 -1.78
C ILE A 157 12.41 -1.58 -2.56
N TRP A 158 11.74 -2.60 -3.07
CA TRP A 158 12.39 -3.69 -3.81
C TRP A 158 13.20 -3.20 -5.02
N LYS A 159 12.71 -2.17 -5.71
CA LYS A 159 13.42 -1.59 -6.86
C LYS A 159 14.68 -0.84 -6.45
N SER A 160 14.71 -0.21 -5.28
CA SER A 160 15.87 0.55 -4.81
C SER A 160 16.94 -0.31 -4.14
N LEU A 161 16.62 -1.57 -3.77
CA LEU A 161 17.57 -2.45 -3.07
C LEU A 161 18.89 -2.66 -3.83
N PRO A 162 18.92 -3.03 -5.14
CA PRO A 162 20.18 -3.27 -5.82
C PRO A 162 21.10 -2.06 -5.80
N ASP A 163 20.57 -0.89 -6.13
CA ASP A 163 21.35 0.35 -6.20
C ASP A 163 21.86 0.76 -4.81
N ALA A 164 21.04 0.58 -3.77
CA ALA A 164 21.43 0.83 -2.39
C ALA A 164 22.56 -0.09 -1.93
N PHE A 165 22.46 -1.37 -2.23
CA PHE A 165 23.49 -2.36 -1.80
C PHE A 165 24.77 -2.28 -2.61
N ASP A 166 24.69 -1.93 -3.89
CA ASP A 166 25.86 -1.60 -4.68
C ASP A 166 26.65 -0.43 -4.06
N LEU A 167 25.93 0.59 -3.62
CA LEU A 167 26.54 1.74 -2.97
C LEU A 167 27.16 1.38 -1.61
N ILE A 168 26.50 0.51 -0.82
CA ILE A 168 27.07 0.01 0.44
C ILE A 168 28.34 -0.79 0.16
N THR A 169 28.28 -1.75 -0.79
CA THR A 169 29.42 -2.58 -1.15
C THR A 169 30.61 -1.73 -1.59
N ALA A 170 30.41 -0.81 -2.52
CA ALA A 170 31.45 0.09 -3.00
C ALA A 170 32.04 0.97 -1.87
N SER A 171 31.20 1.45 -0.94
CA SER A 171 31.64 2.25 0.19
C SER A 171 32.50 1.45 1.18
N VAL A 172 32.09 0.21 1.48
CA VAL A 172 32.84 -0.69 2.36
C VAL A 172 34.16 -1.12 1.72
N GLU A 173 34.18 -1.39 0.40
CA GLU A 173 35.38 -1.71 -0.36
C GLU A 173 36.36 -0.53 -0.44
N ALA A 174 35.85 0.69 -0.44
CA ALA A 174 36.67 1.89 -0.34
C ALA A 174 37.21 2.14 1.08
N GLY A 175 36.95 1.22 2.05
CA GLY A 175 37.45 1.30 3.42
C GLY A 175 36.55 2.08 4.39
N LEU A 176 35.35 2.51 3.97
CA LEU A 176 34.40 3.13 4.89
C LEU A 176 33.81 2.09 5.84
N GLY A 177 33.62 2.48 7.10
CA GLY A 177 32.86 1.68 8.05
C GLY A 177 31.41 1.50 7.58
N ILE A 178 30.76 0.41 7.99
CA ILE A 178 29.40 0.06 7.55
C ILE A 178 28.37 1.15 7.87
N ASP A 179 28.50 1.86 8.98
CA ASP A 179 27.61 2.96 9.37
C ASP A 179 27.74 4.17 8.45
N ALA A 180 28.99 4.48 8.05
CA ALA A 180 29.26 5.52 7.07
C ALA A 180 28.72 5.13 5.68
N ALA A 181 28.78 3.84 5.34
CA ALA A 181 28.17 3.34 4.10
C ALA A 181 26.64 3.48 4.12
N PHE A 182 25.96 3.18 5.23
CA PHE A 182 24.51 3.41 5.36
C PHE A 182 24.15 4.89 5.28
N THR A 183 24.94 5.78 5.89
CA THR A 183 24.73 7.22 5.77
C THR A 183 24.85 7.68 4.32
N ARG A 184 25.80 7.15 3.56
CA ARG A 184 25.96 7.41 2.14
C ARG A 184 24.71 6.99 1.34
N VAL A 185 24.11 5.86 1.68
CA VAL A 185 22.86 5.40 1.05
C VAL A 185 21.70 6.34 1.35
N ILE A 186 21.56 6.78 2.60
CA ILE A 186 20.50 7.73 3.00
C ILE A 186 20.60 9.05 2.22
N GLU A 187 21.83 9.53 1.95
CA GLU A 187 22.05 10.74 1.19
C GLU A 187 21.74 10.60 -0.29
N LYS A 188 22.07 9.46 -0.89
CA LYS A 188 22.02 9.25 -2.35
C LYS A 188 20.74 8.59 -2.83
N VAL A 189 20.21 7.62 -2.10
CA VAL A 189 19.00 6.89 -2.44
C VAL A 189 17.79 7.64 -1.88
N LYS A 190 16.79 7.91 -2.73
CA LYS A 190 15.54 8.55 -2.32
C LYS A 190 14.42 7.51 -2.27
N GLY A 191 13.43 7.76 -1.42
CA GLY A 191 12.21 6.96 -1.36
C GLY A 191 12.07 6.13 -0.09
N PRO A 192 11.08 5.21 -0.06
CA PRO A 192 10.67 4.53 1.17
C PRO A 192 11.77 3.70 1.83
N PHE A 193 12.73 3.18 1.06
CA PHE A 193 13.87 2.45 1.62
C PHE A 193 14.79 3.37 2.44
N ALA A 194 15.15 4.54 1.91
CA ALA A 194 15.98 5.50 2.61
C ALA A 194 15.29 6.03 3.87
N GLU A 195 13.96 6.23 3.85
CA GLU A 195 13.19 6.62 5.03
C GLU A 195 13.28 5.58 6.15
N GLU A 196 13.10 4.29 5.81
CA GLU A 196 13.19 3.20 6.79
C GLU A 196 14.62 3.02 7.31
N LEU A 197 15.63 3.15 6.43
CA LEU A 197 17.02 3.10 6.83
C LEU A 197 17.39 4.27 7.76
N THR A 198 16.95 5.48 7.46
CA THR A 198 17.14 6.67 8.34
C THR A 198 16.54 6.42 9.71
N ARG A 199 15.32 5.89 9.76
CA ARG A 199 14.66 5.55 11.02
C ARG A 199 15.45 4.51 11.81
N THR A 200 15.92 3.46 11.15
CA THR A 200 16.68 2.38 11.77
C THR A 200 18.02 2.88 12.33
N MET A 201 18.72 3.71 11.57
CA MET A 201 19.97 4.32 12.06
C MET A 201 19.72 5.24 13.25
N ALA A 202 18.63 6.01 13.27
CA ALA A 202 18.26 6.81 14.43
C ALA A 202 17.92 5.94 15.66
N GLU A 203 17.23 4.81 15.49
CA GLU A 203 16.94 3.85 16.58
C GLU A 203 18.25 3.27 17.16
N ILE A 204 19.24 2.96 16.31
CA ILE A 204 20.59 2.49 16.75
C ILE A 204 21.34 3.59 17.51
N GLN A 205 21.31 4.82 17.00
CA GLN A 205 21.95 5.96 17.67
C GLN A 205 21.32 6.27 19.05
N MET A 206 20.04 5.96 19.24
CA MET A 206 19.35 6.04 20.53
C MET A 206 19.67 4.87 21.48
N GLY A 207 20.59 3.97 21.10
CA GLY A 207 21.05 2.86 21.96
C GLY A 207 20.33 1.54 21.74
N ARG A 208 19.48 1.43 20.71
CA ARG A 208 18.85 0.16 20.38
C ARG A 208 19.88 -0.82 19.81
N ALA A 209 19.78 -2.10 20.18
CA ALA A 209 20.64 -3.13 19.62
C ALA A 209 20.50 -3.18 18.08
N ARG A 210 21.62 -3.15 17.37
CA ARG A 210 21.70 -3.10 15.91
C ARG A 210 20.94 -4.23 15.25
N ARG A 211 21.12 -5.46 15.76
CA ARG A 211 20.40 -6.63 15.32
C ARG A 211 18.89 -6.43 15.34
N ASP A 212 18.35 -5.98 16.46
CA ASP A 212 16.91 -5.83 16.67
C ASP A 212 16.34 -4.70 15.80
N ALA A 213 17.08 -3.61 15.65
CA ALA A 213 16.68 -2.48 14.81
C ALA A 213 16.57 -2.89 13.32
N PHE A 214 17.51 -3.70 12.82
CA PHE A 214 17.46 -4.20 11.45
C PHE A 214 16.38 -5.24 11.25
N ILE A 215 16.17 -6.17 12.18
CA ILE A 215 15.09 -7.16 12.11
C ILE A 215 13.73 -6.45 12.06
N ASP A 216 13.52 -5.45 12.90
CA ASP A 216 12.28 -4.65 12.89
C ASP A 216 12.12 -3.87 11.58
N MET A 217 13.19 -3.35 10.99
CA MET A 217 13.13 -2.71 9.67
C MET A 217 12.64 -3.70 8.61
N ALA A 218 13.13 -4.95 8.63
CA ALA A 218 12.67 -5.99 7.73
C ALA A 218 11.18 -6.31 7.91
N GLU A 219 10.70 -6.38 9.15
CA GLU A 219 9.28 -6.63 9.46
C GLU A 219 8.39 -5.44 9.07
N ARG A 220 8.82 -4.22 9.35
CA ARG A 220 8.09 -3.00 8.98
C ARG A 220 7.95 -2.82 7.47
N THR A 221 8.94 -3.19 6.70
CA THR A 221 8.90 -3.09 5.24
C THR A 221 8.11 -4.24 4.61
N GLY A 222 8.19 -5.43 5.19
CA GLY A 222 7.54 -6.64 4.67
C GLY A 222 8.07 -7.07 3.30
N VAL A 223 9.30 -6.66 2.93
CA VAL A 223 9.97 -7.06 1.69
C VAL A 223 10.85 -8.27 1.96
N GLU A 224 10.51 -9.40 1.33
CA GLU A 224 11.15 -10.67 1.60
C GLU A 224 12.66 -10.67 1.28
N GLU A 225 13.05 -10.04 0.19
CA GLU A 225 14.45 -9.94 -0.22
C GLU A 225 15.28 -9.12 0.77
N LEU A 226 14.68 -8.06 1.33
CA LEU A 226 15.32 -7.26 2.37
C LEU A 226 15.48 -8.06 3.67
N ARG A 227 14.46 -8.85 4.04
CA ARG A 227 14.51 -9.71 5.22
C ARG A 227 15.60 -10.76 5.11
N GLN A 228 15.71 -11.43 3.96
CA GLN A 228 16.76 -12.41 3.70
C GLN A 228 18.16 -11.80 3.81
N LEU A 229 18.34 -10.60 3.26
CA LEU A 229 19.59 -9.88 3.35
C LEU A 229 19.94 -9.49 4.78
N ILE A 230 18.99 -8.89 5.52
CA ILE A 230 19.21 -8.50 6.91
C ILE A 230 19.58 -9.72 7.76
N ASN A 231 18.88 -10.84 7.60
CA ASN A 231 19.22 -12.07 8.31
C ASN A 231 20.64 -12.55 7.98
N ALA A 232 21.05 -12.48 6.71
CA ALA A 232 22.41 -12.85 6.31
C ALA A 232 23.46 -11.90 6.91
N VAL A 233 23.19 -10.59 6.96
CA VAL A 233 24.10 -9.59 7.57
C VAL A 233 24.21 -9.82 9.08
N VAL A 234 23.08 -10.03 9.77
CA VAL A 234 23.05 -10.30 11.23
C VAL A 234 23.82 -11.58 11.56
N GLN A 235 23.68 -12.64 10.75
CA GLN A 235 24.44 -13.89 10.94
C GLN A 235 25.93 -13.68 10.69
N ALA A 236 26.31 -12.95 9.64
CA ALA A 236 27.69 -12.64 9.33
C ALA A 236 28.36 -11.83 10.46
N GLU A 237 27.66 -10.85 11.00
CA GLU A 237 28.11 -10.04 12.13
C GLU A 237 28.36 -10.93 13.38
N ALA A 238 27.44 -11.84 13.68
CA ALA A 238 27.56 -12.78 14.79
C ALA A 238 28.73 -13.76 14.62
N MET A 239 29.08 -14.12 13.38
CA MET A 239 30.19 -15.02 13.06
C MET A 239 31.53 -14.30 12.84
N GLY A 240 31.56 -12.96 12.90
CA GLY A 240 32.77 -12.16 12.62
C GLY A 240 33.19 -12.19 11.14
N ILE A 241 32.27 -12.55 10.21
CA ILE A 241 32.52 -12.58 8.78
C ILE A 241 32.38 -11.17 8.20
N SER A 242 33.16 -10.87 7.16
CA SER A 242 33.07 -9.58 6.45
C SER A 242 31.65 -9.32 5.91
N ILE A 243 30.97 -8.31 6.45
CA ILE A 243 29.63 -7.90 6.03
C ILE A 243 29.62 -7.47 4.56
N GLY A 244 30.69 -6.82 4.07
CA GLY A 244 30.82 -6.40 2.68
C GLY A 244 30.74 -7.57 1.70
N GLY A 245 31.43 -8.69 2.02
CA GLY A 245 31.35 -9.93 1.22
C GLY A 245 29.94 -10.50 1.14
N VAL A 246 29.23 -10.54 2.28
CA VAL A 246 27.85 -11.05 2.35
C VAL A 246 26.90 -10.16 1.55
N ILE A 247 27.00 -8.83 1.68
CA ILE A 247 26.18 -7.88 0.93
C ILE A 247 26.42 -8.05 -0.57
N ARG A 248 27.66 -8.22 -1.02
CA ARG A 248 27.99 -8.44 -2.44
C ARG A 248 27.29 -9.69 -2.99
N VAL A 249 27.36 -10.81 -2.28
CA VAL A 249 26.71 -12.07 -2.69
C VAL A 249 25.19 -11.88 -2.76
N GLN A 250 24.59 -11.27 -1.74
CA GLN A 250 23.15 -11.05 -1.69
C GLN A 250 22.68 -10.07 -2.77
N THR A 251 23.46 -9.05 -3.11
CA THR A 251 23.17 -8.14 -4.22
C THR A 251 23.11 -8.90 -5.54
N GLY A 252 24.02 -9.84 -5.77
CA GLY A 252 24.01 -10.73 -6.94
C GLY A 252 22.70 -11.54 -7.03
N VAL A 253 22.25 -12.10 -5.90
CA VAL A 253 20.97 -12.83 -5.82
C VAL A 253 19.78 -11.94 -6.17
N ILE A 254 19.73 -10.70 -5.64
CA ILE A 254 18.66 -9.76 -5.93
C ILE A 254 18.64 -9.38 -7.41
N ARG A 255 19.80 -9.12 -8.01
CA ARG A 255 19.92 -8.84 -9.45
C ARG A 255 19.42 -10.01 -10.31
N THR A 256 19.79 -11.23 -9.95
CA THR A 256 19.32 -12.44 -10.65
C THR A 256 17.80 -12.59 -10.53
N LYS A 257 17.24 -12.43 -9.34
CA LYS A 257 15.77 -12.44 -9.14
C LYS A 257 15.06 -11.35 -9.96
N ARG A 258 15.66 -10.15 -10.08
CA ARG A 258 15.11 -9.05 -10.89
C ARG A 258 15.08 -9.43 -12.38
N ARG A 259 16.15 -10.03 -12.87
CA ARG A 259 16.24 -10.55 -14.24
C ARG A 259 15.20 -11.64 -14.49
N GLN A 260 15.12 -12.64 -13.60
CA GLN A 260 14.13 -13.72 -13.69
C GLN A 260 12.68 -13.19 -13.73
N LYS A 261 12.35 -12.20 -12.87
CA LYS A 261 11.03 -11.55 -12.91
C LYS A 261 10.75 -10.84 -14.24
N ALA A 262 11.75 -10.21 -14.85
CA ALA A 262 11.59 -9.59 -16.16
C ALA A 262 11.38 -10.65 -17.26
N GLU A 263 12.14 -11.72 -17.23
CA GLU A 263 12.01 -12.87 -18.13
C GLU A 263 10.63 -13.54 -18.00
N GLU A 264 10.15 -13.79 -16.76
CA GLU A 264 8.80 -14.30 -16.53
C GLU A 264 7.70 -13.39 -17.12
N GLN A 265 7.87 -12.07 -17.03
CA GLN A 265 6.90 -11.15 -17.61
C GLN A 265 6.95 -11.18 -19.15
N ALA A 266 8.14 -11.33 -19.72
CA ALA A 266 8.31 -11.49 -21.16
C ALA A 266 7.68 -12.79 -21.66
N PHE A 267 7.87 -13.91 -20.96
CA PHE A 267 7.25 -15.19 -21.31
C PHE A 267 5.71 -15.20 -21.18
N LYS A 268 5.15 -14.35 -20.34
CA LYS A 268 3.69 -14.20 -20.22
C LYS A 268 3.06 -13.37 -21.34
N ALA A 269 3.86 -12.60 -22.10
CA ALA A 269 3.35 -11.74 -23.17
C ALA A 269 2.73 -12.55 -24.34
N PRO A 270 3.36 -13.61 -24.89
CA PRO A 270 2.76 -14.43 -25.93
C PRO A 270 1.45 -15.08 -25.51
N ILE A 271 1.39 -15.58 -24.26
CA ILE A 271 0.16 -16.22 -23.73
C ILE A 271 -1.00 -15.20 -23.68
N LYS A 272 -0.73 -13.95 -23.31
CA LYS A 272 -1.75 -12.90 -23.31
C LYS A 272 -2.22 -12.52 -24.72
N MET A 273 -1.39 -12.70 -25.76
CA MET A 273 -1.81 -12.46 -27.14
C MET A 273 -2.66 -13.57 -27.72
N VAL A 274 -2.56 -14.79 -27.20
CA VAL A 274 -3.43 -15.91 -27.62
C VAL A 274 -4.90 -15.66 -27.24
N PHE A 275 -5.16 -14.98 -26.12
CA PHE A 275 -6.52 -14.72 -25.66
C PHE A 275 -7.36 -13.90 -26.67
N PRO A 276 -6.93 -12.73 -27.14
CA PRO A 276 -7.65 -12.01 -28.20
C PRO A 276 -7.77 -12.81 -29.50
N LEU A 277 -6.74 -13.57 -29.86
CA LEU A 277 -6.73 -14.39 -31.07
C LEU A 277 -7.83 -15.44 -31.01
N VAL A 278 -7.95 -16.18 -29.91
CA VAL A 278 -8.98 -17.21 -29.74
C VAL A 278 -10.37 -16.58 -29.63
N PHE A 279 -10.54 -15.48 -28.92
CA PHE A 279 -11.88 -14.91 -28.67
C PHE A 279 -12.42 -14.07 -29.85
N PHE A 280 -11.56 -13.46 -30.66
CA PHE A 280 -12.00 -12.59 -31.75
C PHE A 280 -11.75 -13.21 -33.12
N ILE A 281 -10.59 -13.78 -33.36
CA ILE A 281 -10.22 -14.30 -34.68
C ILE A 281 -10.89 -15.66 -34.95
N PHE A 282 -10.90 -16.56 -33.96
CA PHE A 282 -11.51 -17.89 -34.14
C PHE A 282 -13.01 -17.81 -34.43
N PRO A 283 -13.86 -17.05 -33.72
CA PRO A 283 -15.28 -16.91 -34.10
C PRO A 283 -15.48 -16.24 -35.45
N ALA A 284 -14.63 -15.26 -35.81
CA ALA A 284 -14.73 -14.62 -37.14
C ALA A 284 -14.45 -15.61 -38.28
N ILE A 285 -13.42 -16.44 -38.14
CA ILE A 285 -13.13 -17.52 -39.11
C ILE A 285 -14.25 -18.52 -39.15
N MET A 286 -14.80 -18.90 -38.01
CA MET A 286 -15.95 -19.84 -37.94
C MET A 286 -17.18 -19.29 -38.68
N ILE A 287 -17.46 -18.00 -38.57
CA ILE A 287 -18.57 -17.34 -39.28
C ILE A 287 -18.28 -17.29 -40.79
N VAL A 288 -17.08 -16.96 -41.20
CA VAL A 288 -16.71 -16.86 -42.63
C VAL A 288 -16.74 -18.24 -43.31
N ILE A 289 -16.21 -19.28 -42.66
CA ILE A 289 -16.16 -20.63 -43.25
C ILE A 289 -17.51 -21.37 -43.09
N GLY A 290 -18.14 -21.28 -41.92
CA GLY A 290 -19.37 -21.94 -41.58
C GLY A 290 -20.63 -21.26 -42.15
N GLY A 291 -20.59 -19.93 -42.35
CA GLY A 291 -21.70 -19.14 -42.85
C GLY A 291 -22.29 -19.66 -44.18
N PRO A 292 -21.48 -19.87 -45.23
CA PRO A 292 -21.98 -20.41 -46.51
C PRO A 292 -22.61 -21.80 -46.36
N ALA A 293 -22.03 -22.66 -45.50
CA ALA A 293 -22.56 -24.02 -45.27
C ALA A 293 -23.94 -23.98 -44.58
N ILE A 294 -24.14 -23.10 -43.62
CA ILE A 294 -25.42 -22.92 -42.92
C ILE A 294 -26.48 -22.35 -43.85
N ILE A 295 -26.12 -21.42 -44.74
CA ILE A 295 -27.02 -20.82 -45.70
C ILE A 295 -27.45 -21.86 -46.73
N GLN A 296 -26.55 -22.71 -47.25
CA GLN A 296 -26.86 -23.79 -48.19
C GLN A 296 -27.77 -24.84 -47.55
N MET A 297 -27.53 -25.22 -46.30
CA MET A 297 -28.35 -26.17 -45.58
C MET A 297 -29.77 -25.65 -45.35
N LYS A 298 -29.95 -24.34 -45.10
CA LYS A 298 -31.26 -23.70 -44.94
C LYS A 298 -32.03 -23.59 -46.26
N ASN A 299 -31.35 -23.44 -47.40
CA ASN A 299 -31.97 -23.32 -48.70
C ASN A 299 -32.35 -24.68 -49.33
N ASN A 300 -31.81 -25.80 -48.79
CA ASN A 300 -32.07 -27.17 -49.24
C ASN A 300 -33.08 -27.92 -48.36
N LEU A 301 -33.61 -27.28 -47.31
CA LEU A 301 -34.72 -27.73 -46.46
C LEU A 301 -36.00 -26.94 -46.80
#